data_405e93158b5bbed46edeba763c4be3d3
#
_entry.id   405e93158b5bbed46edeba763c4be3d3
#
_cell.length_a   1.000
_cell.length_b   1.000
_cell.length_c   1.000
_cell.angle_alpha   90.00
_cell.angle_beta   90.00
_cell.angle_gamma   90.00
#
_symmetry.space_group_name_H-M   'P 1'
#
loop_
_entity.id
_entity.type
_entity.pdbx_description
1 polymer ?
#
loop_
_entity_poly.entity_id
_entity_poly.type
_entity_poly.pdbx_seq_one_letter_code
_entity_poly.pdbx_strand_id
1 'polypeptide(L)'
;MTQDLRYAFRMIRQHPWFSAAIIATLALGIGVNTTVFTLVNAVLFKPLPFPGGDRLVMATATNPTQDDQQVSISYPDLRDFRQSSQSFEYLEAIATLAVNISERGNPPERYRGARVTSGMFAMLHVQPVLGRALNPADERAGAESAMWIGHGVWKDRYGKDPTIIGRSVRVNDKSAVIAGVMPDGFKFPNNEDIWLNATPDEKRDRRDFWIVAMLRPGVNKESAQSELQLTARRLEQQFPDTHKGHGVAVKTFHEMMNGGPIRLVFSLMMGAVAFVLLIACANVANMLLGRALARRREISIRVALGASRARILRQLLVESVLLSTLGGVIGLAFSQFAIDAFSKAVQNVGKPYWIIFEMDYVVFAYFAGICLLSGLIFGLMPALQAARADMNETLKEGAKGSASRRTGYLSAALVVFQFTLAVVLLSAAGLMIRSFLAAQAEFAGIQAEQVLHARVNLPSARYPTPDSRRQFYEKLLPRLAALPGAQSVSMVSNIPGTGADSDKFEIAGRPIPEHENRPTAGIMTAAPGYFQLLGMNLVQGRDFDIADGLAGKNTIIVSREF
;
A
#
# COMPACT_ATOMS: atom_id res chain seq x y z
N MET A 1 -35.67 -28.84 -6.57
CA MET A 1 -34.44 -28.11 -6.96
C MET A 1 -34.11 -28.25 -8.45
N THR A 2 -34.01 -29.47 -9.00
CA THR A 2 -33.74 -29.69 -10.44
C THR A 2 -34.80 -29.09 -11.37
N GLN A 3 -36.08 -29.14 -11.00
CA GLN A 3 -37.16 -28.52 -11.75
C GLN A 3 -37.12 -26.99 -11.71
N ASP A 4 -36.75 -26.39 -10.59
CA ASP A 4 -36.64 -24.93 -10.44
C ASP A 4 -35.48 -24.38 -11.29
N LEU A 5 -34.34 -25.09 -11.35
CA LEU A 5 -33.21 -24.76 -12.22
C LEU A 5 -33.58 -24.87 -13.72
N ARG A 6 -34.26 -25.95 -14.14
CA ARG A 6 -34.71 -26.09 -15.53
C ARG A 6 -35.67 -24.97 -15.93
N TYR A 7 -36.55 -24.59 -15.01
CA TYR A 7 -37.46 -23.47 -15.23
C TYR A 7 -36.71 -22.15 -15.37
N ALA A 8 -35.74 -21.85 -14.49
CA ALA A 8 -34.94 -20.67 -14.54
C ALA A 8 -34.15 -20.55 -15.86
N PHE A 9 -33.51 -21.64 -16.33
CA PHE A 9 -32.86 -21.68 -17.65
C PHE A 9 -33.79 -21.41 -18.82
N ARG A 10 -35.02 -22.05 -18.79
CA ARG A 10 -36.02 -21.79 -19.84
C ARG A 10 -36.43 -20.32 -19.87
N MET A 11 -36.52 -19.67 -18.71
CA MET A 11 -36.89 -18.26 -18.59
C MET A 11 -35.84 -17.33 -19.13
N ILE A 12 -34.55 -17.63 -18.92
CA ILE A 12 -33.41 -16.86 -19.48
C ILE A 12 -33.46 -16.90 -21.01
N ARG A 13 -33.75 -18.08 -21.59
CA ARG A 13 -33.84 -18.25 -23.06
C ARG A 13 -35.09 -17.60 -23.68
N GLN A 14 -36.22 -17.54 -22.95
CA GLN A 14 -37.42 -16.89 -23.45
C GLN A 14 -37.35 -15.35 -23.50
N HIS A 15 -36.53 -14.75 -22.64
CA HIS A 15 -36.36 -13.30 -22.56
C HIS A 15 -34.87 -12.89 -22.60
N PRO A 16 -34.18 -13.11 -23.73
CA PRO A 16 -32.72 -13.00 -23.78
C PRO A 16 -32.20 -11.59 -23.49
N TRP A 17 -32.83 -10.57 -24.03
CA TRP A 17 -32.40 -9.17 -23.84
C TRP A 17 -32.54 -8.69 -22.39
N PHE A 18 -33.63 -9.09 -21.73
CA PHE A 18 -33.87 -8.78 -20.33
C PHE A 18 -32.83 -9.49 -19.43
N SER A 19 -32.60 -10.77 -19.65
CA SER A 19 -31.63 -11.55 -18.91
C SER A 19 -30.20 -11.04 -19.16
N ALA A 20 -29.87 -10.67 -20.40
CA ALA A 20 -28.58 -10.08 -20.74
C ALA A 20 -28.32 -8.76 -20.02
N ALA A 21 -29.33 -7.88 -19.93
CA ALA A 21 -29.23 -6.62 -19.21
C ALA A 21 -28.93 -6.84 -17.71
N ILE A 22 -29.63 -7.79 -17.07
CA ILE A 22 -29.41 -8.15 -15.67
C ILE A 22 -28.00 -8.73 -15.50
N ILE A 23 -27.63 -9.71 -16.33
CA ILE A 23 -26.33 -10.38 -16.27
C ILE A 23 -25.21 -9.34 -16.47
N ALA A 24 -25.31 -8.42 -17.44
CA ALA A 24 -24.32 -7.37 -17.68
C ALA A 24 -24.19 -6.42 -16.47
N THR A 25 -25.33 -5.99 -15.90
CA THR A 25 -25.33 -5.12 -14.72
C THR A 25 -24.63 -5.78 -13.53
N LEU A 26 -24.93 -7.08 -13.28
CA LEU A 26 -24.32 -7.84 -12.20
C LEU A 26 -22.85 -8.16 -12.49
N ALA A 27 -22.51 -8.48 -13.74
CA ALA A 27 -21.13 -8.73 -14.15
C ALA A 27 -20.23 -7.52 -13.86
N LEU A 28 -20.68 -6.31 -14.21
CA LEU A 28 -19.96 -5.09 -13.89
C LEU A 28 -19.89 -4.84 -12.38
N GLY A 29 -21.02 -4.92 -11.66
CA GLY A 29 -21.04 -4.67 -10.23
C GLY A 29 -20.19 -5.64 -9.42
N ILE A 30 -20.31 -6.94 -9.69
CA ILE A 30 -19.54 -8.00 -9.01
C ILE A 30 -18.08 -7.98 -9.46
N GLY A 31 -17.82 -7.79 -10.77
CA GLY A 31 -16.48 -7.77 -11.33
C GLY A 31 -15.62 -6.64 -10.77
N VAL A 32 -16.14 -5.42 -10.75
CA VAL A 32 -15.44 -4.26 -10.16
C VAL A 32 -15.18 -4.46 -8.67
N ASN A 33 -16.17 -4.98 -7.92
CA ASN A 33 -16.00 -5.29 -6.50
C ASN A 33 -14.92 -6.34 -6.27
N THR A 34 -14.93 -7.42 -7.03
CA THR A 34 -13.91 -8.48 -6.91
C THR A 34 -12.52 -7.95 -7.26
N THR A 35 -12.41 -7.12 -8.30
CA THR A 35 -11.14 -6.47 -8.67
C THR A 35 -10.59 -5.64 -7.52
N VAL A 36 -11.39 -4.70 -7.01
CA VAL A 36 -10.95 -3.81 -5.92
C VAL A 36 -10.66 -4.60 -4.65
N PHE A 37 -11.48 -5.61 -4.31
CA PHE A 37 -11.22 -6.47 -3.17
C PHE A 37 -9.89 -7.21 -3.32
N THR A 38 -9.53 -7.68 -4.53
CA THR A 38 -8.23 -8.32 -4.78
C THR A 38 -7.08 -7.36 -4.51
N LEU A 39 -7.19 -6.09 -4.92
CA LEU A 39 -6.18 -5.07 -4.63
C LEU A 39 -6.10 -4.79 -3.12
N VAL A 40 -7.24 -4.62 -2.47
CA VAL A 40 -7.33 -4.38 -1.02
C VAL A 40 -6.75 -5.57 -0.24
N ASN A 41 -7.11 -6.80 -0.62
CA ASN A 41 -6.59 -8.02 -0.01
C ASN A 41 -5.07 -8.10 -0.12
N ALA A 42 -4.52 -7.88 -1.32
CA ALA A 42 -3.08 -7.94 -1.58
C ALA A 42 -2.28 -6.90 -0.76
N VAL A 43 -2.85 -5.72 -0.51
CA VAL A 43 -2.14 -4.63 0.18
C VAL A 43 -2.36 -4.66 1.69
N LEU A 44 -3.58 -4.98 2.16
CA LEU A 44 -3.94 -4.82 3.57
C LEU A 44 -4.05 -6.12 4.37
N PHE A 45 -4.37 -7.25 3.72
CA PHE A 45 -4.75 -8.47 4.44
C PHE A 45 -3.93 -9.70 4.10
N LYS A 46 -3.42 -9.81 2.86
CA LYS A 46 -2.66 -10.99 2.43
C LYS A 46 -1.40 -11.13 3.27
N PRO A 47 -1.19 -12.27 3.96
CA PRO A 47 0.02 -12.47 4.75
C PRO A 47 1.27 -12.41 3.87
N LEU A 48 2.40 -12.03 4.49
CA LEU A 48 3.68 -12.04 3.79
C LEU A 48 4.02 -13.45 3.29
N PRO A 49 4.76 -13.58 2.18
CA PRO A 49 5.05 -14.87 1.55
C PRO A 49 6.12 -15.69 2.32
N PHE A 50 6.02 -15.69 3.66
CA PHE A 50 6.92 -16.44 4.55
C PHE A 50 6.12 -17.27 5.54
N PRO A 51 6.63 -18.43 5.98
CA PRO A 51 6.03 -19.18 7.07
C PRO A 51 5.94 -18.31 8.33
N GLY A 52 4.74 -18.20 8.91
CA GLY A 52 4.50 -17.33 10.08
C GLY A 52 4.46 -15.82 9.78
N GLY A 53 4.29 -15.42 8.51
CA GLY A 53 4.20 -14.01 8.12
C GLY A 53 3.07 -13.22 8.79
N ASP A 54 2.03 -13.90 9.26
CA ASP A 54 0.93 -13.37 10.08
C ASP A 54 1.39 -12.97 11.49
N ARG A 55 2.48 -13.57 12.01
CA ARG A 55 3.08 -13.28 13.32
C ARG A 55 4.20 -12.23 13.23
N LEU A 56 4.53 -11.75 12.00
CA LEU A 56 5.57 -10.76 11.82
C LEU A 56 5.09 -9.38 12.25
N VAL A 57 5.83 -8.78 13.16
CA VAL A 57 5.58 -7.43 13.67
C VAL A 57 6.82 -6.56 13.51
N MET A 58 6.62 -5.27 13.50
CA MET A 58 7.68 -4.28 13.56
C MET A 58 7.55 -3.47 14.84
N ALA A 59 8.67 -3.14 15.45
CA ALA A 59 8.71 -2.25 16.58
C ALA A 59 9.63 -1.06 16.29
N THR A 60 9.15 0.13 16.67
CA THR A 60 9.87 1.40 16.51
C THR A 60 9.84 2.16 17.80
N ALA A 61 10.89 2.93 18.06
CA ALA A 61 10.80 3.92 19.12
C ALA A 61 9.76 4.98 18.77
N THR A 62 9.05 5.46 19.77
CA THR A 62 8.12 6.60 19.66
C THR A 62 8.64 7.75 20.50
N ASN A 63 8.47 8.97 20.02
CA ASN A 63 8.79 10.15 20.80
C ASN A 63 7.56 11.08 20.80
N PRO A 64 6.84 11.19 21.93
CA PRO A 64 5.63 12.01 22.02
C PRO A 64 5.86 13.50 21.71
N THR A 65 7.10 13.98 21.85
CA THR A 65 7.45 15.37 21.53
C THR A 65 7.64 15.61 20.03
N GLN A 66 7.56 14.55 19.22
CA GLN A 66 7.77 14.58 17.76
C GLN A 66 6.55 14.05 16.97
N ASP A 67 5.35 14.27 17.46
CA ASP A 67 4.09 13.88 16.77
C ASP A 67 4.10 12.39 16.31
N ASP A 68 4.30 11.46 17.23
CA ASP A 68 4.32 10.01 16.96
C ASP A 68 5.28 9.59 15.82
N GLN A 69 6.28 10.42 15.49
CA GLN A 69 7.24 10.04 14.46
C GLN A 69 7.98 8.79 14.92
N GLN A 70 7.92 7.79 14.06
CA GLN A 70 8.60 6.51 14.25
C GLN A 70 10.11 6.76 14.21
N VAL A 71 10.76 6.61 15.36
CA VAL A 71 12.19 6.79 15.50
C VAL A 71 12.88 5.42 15.40
N SER A 72 13.98 5.36 14.66
CA SER A 72 14.84 4.17 14.64
C SER A 72 15.41 3.89 16.02
N ILE A 73 15.87 2.67 16.27
CA ILE A 73 16.55 2.25 17.50
C ILE A 73 18.07 2.13 17.28
N SER A 74 18.83 2.15 18.35
CA SER A 74 20.25 1.86 18.32
C SER A 74 20.52 0.35 18.42
N TYR A 75 21.74 -0.07 18.08
CA TYR A 75 22.14 -1.47 18.23
C TYR A 75 22.17 -1.93 19.71
N PRO A 76 22.66 -1.12 20.69
CA PRO A 76 22.54 -1.48 22.11
C PRO A 76 21.09 -1.63 22.58
N ASP A 77 20.16 -0.82 22.10
CA ASP A 77 18.74 -0.95 22.44
C ASP A 77 18.17 -2.29 21.93
N LEU A 78 18.54 -2.70 20.71
CA LEU A 78 18.17 -4.02 20.19
C LEU A 78 18.63 -5.13 21.11
N ARG A 79 19.87 -5.07 21.58
CA ARG A 79 20.45 -6.06 22.50
C ARG A 79 19.66 -6.13 23.81
N ASP A 80 19.32 -4.98 24.38
CA ASP A 80 18.55 -4.91 25.62
C ASP A 80 17.12 -5.45 25.45
N PHE A 81 16.47 -5.13 24.33
CA PHE A 81 15.17 -5.70 23.97
C PHE A 81 15.24 -7.23 23.79
N ARG A 82 16.25 -7.76 23.09
CA ARG A 82 16.44 -9.21 22.94
C ARG A 82 16.60 -9.93 24.28
N GLN A 83 17.36 -9.36 25.20
CA GLN A 83 17.63 -9.97 26.51
C GLN A 83 16.43 -9.95 27.44
N SER A 84 15.57 -8.94 27.34
CA SER A 84 14.45 -8.75 28.24
C SER A 84 13.14 -9.35 27.75
N SER A 85 13.04 -9.75 26.47
CA SER A 85 11.78 -10.14 25.84
C SER A 85 11.59 -11.65 25.77
N GLN A 86 10.38 -12.10 26.15
CA GLN A 86 9.94 -13.49 26.07
C GLN A 86 8.83 -13.71 25.03
N SER A 87 8.19 -12.65 24.60
CA SER A 87 7.07 -12.67 23.64
C SER A 87 7.49 -13.02 22.21
N PHE A 88 8.79 -12.95 21.90
CA PHE A 88 9.29 -13.11 20.54
C PHE A 88 10.06 -14.42 20.36
N GLU A 89 9.87 -15.05 19.22
CA GLU A 89 10.69 -16.17 18.74
C GLU A 89 11.98 -15.65 18.12
N TYR A 90 11.88 -14.56 17.36
CA TYR A 90 12.98 -13.80 16.79
C TYR A 90 12.75 -12.31 17.03
N LEU A 91 13.79 -11.58 17.35
CA LEU A 91 13.81 -10.13 17.46
C LEU A 91 15.05 -9.61 16.76
N GLU A 92 14.87 -9.17 15.52
CA GLU A 92 15.95 -8.83 14.61
C GLU A 92 15.88 -7.35 14.24
N ALA A 93 16.94 -6.82 13.67
CA ALA A 93 16.98 -5.45 13.22
C ALA A 93 17.38 -5.33 11.75
N ILE A 94 16.83 -4.29 11.12
CA ILE A 94 17.09 -3.96 9.74
C ILE A 94 17.29 -2.45 9.57
N ALA A 95 18.26 -2.08 8.73
CA ALA A 95 18.49 -0.70 8.31
C ALA A 95 18.66 -0.66 6.80
N THR A 96 17.76 0.03 6.10
CA THR A 96 17.85 0.19 4.64
C THR A 96 18.91 1.23 4.27
N LEU A 97 19.65 0.99 3.20
CA LEU A 97 20.70 1.88 2.73
C LEU A 97 20.93 1.73 1.22
N ALA A 98 21.59 2.72 0.64
CA ALA A 98 22.10 2.58 -0.72
C ALA A 98 23.45 1.84 -0.68
N VAL A 99 23.60 0.84 -1.56
CA VAL A 99 24.81 0.05 -1.72
C VAL A 99 25.44 0.35 -3.07
N ASN A 100 26.62 0.93 -3.07
CA ASN A 100 27.40 1.15 -4.28
C ASN A 100 28.46 0.04 -4.39
N ILE A 101 28.35 -0.81 -5.40
CA ILE A 101 29.36 -1.82 -5.69
C ILE A 101 30.35 -1.27 -6.72
N SER A 102 31.63 -1.33 -6.42
CA SER A 102 32.70 -0.98 -7.33
C SER A 102 33.75 -2.08 -7.39
N GLU A 103 34.13 -2.49 -8.59
CA GLU A 103 35.11 -3.54 -8.87
C GLU A 103 35.99 -3.12 -10.07
N ARG A 104 37.19 -3.69 -10.14
CA ARG A 104 38.02 -3.52 -11.35
C ARG A 104 37.36 -4.26 -12.51
N GLY A 105 37.17 -3.56 -13.64
CA GLY A 105 36.60 -4.14 -14.86
C GLY A 105 35.10 -3.99 -15.03
N ASN A 106 34.38 -3.64 -13.96
CA ASN A 106 32.93 -3.34 -14.05
C ASN A 106 32.64 -1.90 -13.64
N PRO A 107 31.70 -1.20 -14.27
CA PRO A 107 31.31 0.13 -13.85
C PRO A 107 30.72 0.08 -12.42
N PRO A 108 30.90 1.13 -11.63
CA PRO A 108 30.23 1.24 -10.33
C PRO A 108 28.72 1.28 -10.53
N GLU A 109 27.99 0.49 -9.75
CA GLU A 109 26.55 0.44 -9.76
C GLU A 109 25.97 0.62 -8.38
N ARG A 110 24.79 1.27 -8.33
CA ARG A 110 24.04 1.51 -7.11
C ARG A 110 22.83 0.60 -7.01
N TYR A 111 22.72 -0.10 -5.88
CA TYR A 111 21.63 -0.99 -5.53
C TYR A 111 20.90 -0.52 -4.28
N ARG A 112 19.67 -0.97 -4.11
CA ARG A 112 18.98 -0.91 -2.82
C ARG A 112 19.52 -2.02 -1.95
N GLY A 113 19.79 -1.72 -0.68
CA GLY A 113 20.27 -2.74 0.24
C GLY A 113 19.79 -2.54 1.66
N ALA A 114 20.06 -3.53 2.49
CA ALA A 114 19.77 -3.49 3.91
C ALA A 114 20.93 -4.05 4.73
N ARG A 115 21.20 -3.46 5.88
CA ARG A 115 21.97 -4.12 6.94
C ARG A 115 20.99 -4.92 7.79
N VAL A 116 21.30 -6.18 8.06
CA VAL A 116 20.45 -7.10 8.79
C VAL A 116 21.23 -7.83 9.87
N THR A 117 20.56 -8.14 10.97
CA THR A 117 21.14 -8.93 12.07
C THR A 117 21.05 -10.43 11.78
N SER A 118 21.83 -11.21 12.51
CA SER A 118 22.17 -12.61 12.18
C SER A 118 20.98 -13.57 12.06
N GLY A 119 19.91 -13.35 12.79
CA GLY A 119 18.72 -14.20 12.76
C GLY A 119 17.70 -13.85 11.66
N MET A 120 17.93 -12.79 10.87
CA MET A 120 16.94 -12.29 9.91
C MET A 120 16.51 -13.34 8.88
N PHE A 121 17.46 -14.01 8.24
CA PHE A 121 17.11 -15.01 7.21
C PHE A 121 16.50 -16.28 7.81
N ALA A 122 16.94 -16.67 9.01
CA ALA A 122 16.35 -17.78 9.75
C ALA A 122 14.90 -17.48 10.15
N MET A 123 14.62 -16.27 10.64
CA MET A 123 13.28 -15.78 10.97
C MET A 123 12.33 -15.83 9.77
N LEU A 124 12.81 -15.49 8.58
CA LEU A 124 12.04 -15.50 7.34
C LEU A 124 11.98 -16.88 6.67
N HIS A 125 12.65 -17.89 7.25
CA HIS A 125 12.79 -19.25 6.69
C HIS A 125 13.35 -19.24 5.26
N VAL A 126 14.28 -18.32 4.96
CA VAL A 126 14.89 -18.16 3.65
C VAL A 126 16.36 -18.60 3.71
N GLN A 127 16.75 -19.47 2.79
CA GLN A 127 18.12 -19.93 2.64
C GLN A 127 18.70 -19.41 1.32
N PRO A 128 19.99 -19.03 1.27
CA PRO A 128 20.67 -18.74 0.02
C PRO A 128 20.66 -19.95 -0.91
N VAL A 129 20.52 -19.73 -2.21
CA VAL A 129 20.63 -20.78 -3.24
C VAL A 129 22.08 -21.14 -3.53
N LEU A 130 23.00 -20.25 -3.18
CA LEU A 130 24.44 -20.46 -3.30
C LEU A 130 25.15 -19.80 -2.11
N GLY A 131 26.20 -20.44 -1.63
CA GLY A 131 26.95 -19.94 -0.47
C GLY A 131 26.35 -20.32 0.88
N ARG A 132 26.48 -19.48 1.88
CA ARG A 132 26.03 -19.73 3.25
C ARG A 132 25.01 -18.71 3.75
N ALA A 133 24.20 -19.09 4.71
CA ALA A 133 23.33 -18.18 5.42
C ALA A 133 24.12 -17.24 6.36
N LEU A 134 23.47 -16.15 6.75
CA LEU A 134 23.94 -15.24 7.78
C LEU A 134 23.92 -15.99 9.14
N ASN A 135 24.95 -15.80 9.94
CA ASN A 135 25.09 -16.49 11.24
C ASN A 135 25.59 -15.54 12.34
N PRO A 136 25.49 -15.91 13.62
CA PRO A 136 25.90 -15.04 14.74
C PRO A 136 27.38 -14.61 14.72
N ALA A 137 28.28 -15.33 14.03
CA ALA A 137 29.66 -14.89 13.90
C ALA A 137 29.81 -13.65 13.02
N ASP A 138 28.93 -13.48 12.07
CA ASP A 138 28.90 -12.30 11.18
C ASP A 138 28.47 -11.01 11.92
N GLU A 139 27.85 -11.16 13.10
CA GLU A 139 27.37 -10.03 13.94
C GLU A 139 28.34 -9.68 15.08
N ARG A 140 29.55 -10.26 15.10
CA ARG A 140 30.56 -9.94 16.13
C ARG A 140 31.29 -8.64 15.80
N ALA A 141 31.74 -7.94 16.84
CA ALA A 141 32.63 -6.80 16.70
C ALA A 141 33.91 -7.22 15.96
N GLY A 142 34.25 -6.49 14.88
CA GLY A 142 35.42 -6.84 14.06
C GLY A 142 35.19 -7.94 13.03
N ALA A 143 33.99 -8.49 12.90
CA ALA A 143 33.68 -9.44 11.84
C ALA A 143 33.91 -8.83 10.45
N GLU A 144 34.35 -9.64 9.50
CA GLU A 144 34.49 -9.26 8.12
C GLU A 144 33.12 -8.83 7.55
N SER A 145 33.12 -7.79 6.74
CA SER A 145 31.89 -7.35 6.08
C SER A 145 31.47 -8.41 5.07
N ALA A 146 30.38 -9.09 5.33
CA ALA A 146 29.79 -10.10 4.48
C ALA A 146 28.57 -9.55 3.72
N MET A 147 28.40 -9.97 2.49
CA MET A 147 27.35 -9.51 1.59
C MET A 147 26.59 -10.69 0.98
N TRP A 148 25.27 -10.58 0.98
CA TRP A 148 24.37 -11.47 0.24
C TRP A 148 23.77 -10.67 -0.92
N ILE A 149 23.84 -11.23 -2.12
CA ILE A 149 23.30 -10.58 -3.32
C ILE A 149 21.99 -11.25 -3.75
N GLY A 150 21.06 -10.47 -4.27
CA GLY A 150 19.84 -10.96 -4.87
C GLY A 150 20.11 -11.73 -6.16
N HIS A 151 19.20 -12.64 -6.52
CA HIS A 151 19.32 -13.45 -7.75
C HIS A 151 19.44 -12.57 -9.02
N GLY A 152 18.74 -11.41 -9.06
CA GLY A 152 18.86 -10.45 -10.17
C GLY A 152 20.28 -9.90 -10.31
N VAL A 153 20.91 -9.46 -9.22
CA VAL A 153 22.29 -8.97 -9.23
C VAL A 153 23.25 -10.06 -9.68
N TRP A 154 23.08 -11.29 -9.20
CA TRP A 154 23.90 -12.43 -9.62
C TRP A 154 23.76 -12.73 -11.10
N LYS A 155 22.52 -12.66 -11.64
CA LYS A 155 22.26 -12.89 -13.06
C LYS A 155 22.81 -11.76 -13.94
N ASP A 156 22.46 -10.50 -13.61
CA ASP A 156 22.63 -9.38 -14.54
C ASP A 156 24.05 -8.80 -14.48
N ARG A 157 24.66 -8.75 -13.27
CA ARG A 157 26.03 -8.25 -13.08
C ARG A 157 27.10 -9.32 -13.19
N TYR A 158 26.81 -10.54 -12.70
CA TYR A 158 27.81 -11.61 -12.58
C TYR A 158 27.54 -12.82 -13.50
N GLY A 159 26.58 -12.72 -14.43
CA GLY A 159 26.33 -13.74 -15.45
C GLY A 159 25.98 -15.12 -14.89
N LYS A 160 25.47 -15.21 -13.64
CA LYS A 160 25.23 -16.45 -12.89
C LYS A 160 26.49 -17.27 -12.62
N ASP A 161 27.64 -16.64 -12.47
CA ASP A 161 28.88 -17.32 -12.12
C ASP A 161 28.77 -18.00 -10.75
N PRO A 162 28.88 -19.35 -10.66
CA PRO A 162 28.80 -20.06 -9.39
C PRO A 162 30.04 -19.85 -8.47
N THR A 163 31.15 -19.38 -9.03
CA THR A 163 32.40 -19.13 -8.31
C THR A 163 32.44 -17.79 -7.59
N ILE A 164 31.31 -17.05 -7.62
CA ILE A 164 31.19 -15.72 -7.02
C ILE A 164 31.36 -15.71 -5.48
N ILE A 165 31.09 -16.85 -4.82
CA ILE A 165 31.18 -16.96 -3.37
C ILE A 165 32.63 -16.84 -2.92
N GLY A 166 32.87 -16.03 -1.87
CA GLY A 166 34.20 -15.72 -1.36
C GLY A 166 34.91 -14.58 -2.10
N ARG A 167 34.31 -14.05 -3.17
CA ARG A 167 34.86 -12.92 -3.91
C ARG A 167 34.75 -11.64 -3.09
N SER A 168 35.87 -10.93 -2.95
CA SER A 168 35.92 -9.63 -2.30
C SER A 168 35.56 -8.52 -3.29
N VAL A 169 34.62 -7.67 -2.90
CA VAL A 169 34.14 -6.51 -3.66
C VAL A 169 34.19 -5.26 -2.79
N ARG A 170 34.26 -4.09 -3.42
CA ARG A 170 34.19 -2.84 -2.69
C ARG A 170 32.73 -2.37 -2.60
N VAL A 171 32.22 -2.25 -1.39
CA VAL A 171 30.88 -1.77 -1.05
C VAL A 171 30.99 -0.47 -0.28
N ASN A 172 30.47 0.63 -0.83
CA ASN A 172 30.57 1.97 -0.20
C ASN A 172 32.00 2.29 0.28
N ASP A 173 33.00 2.00 -0.56
CA ASP A 173 34.45 2.15 -0.33
C ASP A 173 35.08 1.23 0.74
N LYS A 174 34.31 0.29 1.31
CA LYS A 174 34.82 -0.75 2.20
C LYS A 174 34.84 -2.10 1.49
N SER A 175 35.79 -2.96 1.86
CA SER A 175 35.81 -4.35 1.38
C SER A 175 34.67 -5.13 2.00
N ALA A 176 33.97 -5.94 1.21
CA ALA A 176 32.99 -6.91 1.65
C ALA A 176 33.12 -8.20 0.83
N VAL A 177 32.87 -9.36 1.43
CA VAL A 177 32.95 -10.65 0.79
C VAL A 177 31.53 -11.13 0.44
N ILE A 178 31.34 -11.60 -0.80
CA ILE A 178 30.07 -12.21 -1.22
C ILE A 178 29.93 -13.56 -0.54
N ALA A 179 29.04 -13.65 0.47
CA ALA A 179 28.81 -14.81 1.29
C ALA A 179 27.72 -15.74 0.76
N GLY A 180 26.77 -15.18 -0.03
CA GLY A 180 25.68 -15.96 -0.59
C GLY A 180 24.88 -15.24 -1.65
N VAL A 181 24.08 -16.02 -2.38
CA VAL A 181 23.09 -15.56 -3.35
C VAL A 181 21.70 -15.92 -2.86
N MET A 182 20.82 -14.95 -2.77
CA MET A 182 19.46 -15.15 -2.29
C MET A 182 18.56 -15.74 -3.38
N PRO A 183 17.47 -16.43 -3.02
CA PRO A 183 16.52 -16.98 -3.98
C PRO A 183 15.91 -15.92 -4.92
N ASP A 184 15.46 -16.39 -6.07
CA ASP A 184 14.75 -15.52 -7.01
C ASP A 184 13.47 -14.95 -6.38
N GLY A 185 13.21 -13.66 -6.59
CA GLY A 185 12.08 -12.96 -6.01
C GLY A 185 12.24 -12.52 -4.55
N PHE A 186 13.28 -12.91 -3.82
CA PHE A 186 13.51 -12.44 -2.46
C PHE A 186 14.07 -11.01 -2.47
N LYS A 187 13.34 -10.06 -1.88
CA LYS A 187 13.70 -8.63 -1.85
C LYS A 187 13.31 -7.93 -0.53
N PHE A 188 13.23 -8.68 0.57
CA PHE A 188 12.83 -8.16 1.88
C PHE A 188 13.74 -7.02 2.39
N PRO A 189 13.18 -5.93 3.00
CA PRO A 189 11.78 -5.71 3.36
C PRO A 189 10.90 -5.15 2.22
N ASN A 190 11.44 -4.44 1.24
CA ASN A 190 10.68 -3.81 0.17
C ASN A 190 11.07 -4.29 -1.23
N ASN A 191 12.25 -3.82 -1.71
CA ASN A 191 12.81 -4.16 -3.00
C ASN A 191 14.34 -4.12 -2.93
N GLU A 192 14.90 -4.65 -1.86
CA GLU A 192 16.34 -4.72 -1.66
C GLU A 192 16.95 -5.80 -2.56
N ASP A 193 18.11 -5.47 -3.10
CA ASP A 193 18.89 -6.35 -3.97
C ASP A 193 20.15 -6.88 -3.27
N ILE A 194 20.53 -6.26 -2.12
CA ILE A 194 21.76 -6.59 -1.42
C ILE A 194 21.51 -6.53 0.10
N TRP A 195 22.06 -7.49 0.82
CA TRP A 195 22.05 -7.53 2.29
C TRP A 195 23.47 -7.57 2.83
N LEU A 196 23.73 -6.79 3.83
CA LEU A 196 25.01 -6.73 4.56
C LEU A 196 24.77 -7.16 5.99
N ASN A 197 25.76 -7.78 6.62
CA ASN A 197 25.70 -8.04 8.05
C ASN A 197 25.67 -6.72 8.84
N ALA A 198 24.83 -6.66 9.87
CA ALA A 198 24.87 -5.58 10.85
C ALA A 198 26.12 -5.76 11.73
N THR A 199 26.90 -4.70 11.86
CA THR A 199 28.02 -4.67 12.80
C THR A 199 27.58 -3.98 14.08
N PRO A 200 27.91 -4.53 15.27
CA PRO A 200 27.63 -3.90 16.56
C PRO A 200 28.25 -2.50 16.63
N ASP A 201 27.48 -1.58 17.19
CA ASP A 201 27.93 -0.24 17.56
C ASP A 201 27.47 -0.01 19.01
N GLU A 202 28.36 0.44 19.89
CA GLU A 202 28.02 0.69 21.30
C GLU A 202 27.40 2.08 21.55
N LYS A 203 27.21 2.86 20.50
CA LYS A 203 26.63 4.21 20.60
C LYS A 203 25.10 4.17 20.59
N ARG A 204 24.49 4.61 21.69
CA ARG A 204 23.03 4.67 21.84
C ARG A 204 22.38 5.86 21.11
N ASP A 205 23.14 6.91 20.82
CA ASP A 205 22.69 8.06 20.03
C ASP A 205 22.60 7.76 18.53
N ARG A 206 23.27 6.69 18.08
CA ARG A 206 23.21 6.25 16.70
C ARG A 206 22.04 5.30 16.46
N ARG A 207 20.92 5.86 16.00
CA ARG A 207 19.66 5.17 15.77
C ARG A 207 19.44 4.94 14.28
N ASP A 208 19.86 3.80 13.78
CA ASP A 208 19.81 3.43 12.35
C ASP A 208 18.84 2.29 12.06
N PHE A 209 18.38 1.54 13.08
CA PHE A 209 17.70 0.27 12.91
C PHE A 209 16.21 0.34 13.24
N TRP A 210 15.45 -0.48 12.54
CA TRP A 210 14.08 -0.83 12.88
C TRP A 210 14.06 -2.28 13.35
N ILE A 211 13.25 -2.58 14.35
CA ILE A 211 13.03 -3.94 14.80
C ILE A 211 12.04 -4.63 13.85
N VAL A 212 12.39 -5.82 13.41
CA VAL A 212 11.50 -6.77 12.77
C VAL A 212 11.52 -8.03 13.64
N ALA A 213 10.36 -8.44 14.12
CA ALA A 213 10.28 -9.52 15.08
C ALA A 213 9.16 -10.50 14.74
N MET A 214 9.33 -11.75 15.13
CA MET A 214 8.31 -12.79 15.00
C MET A 214 7.77 -13.13 16.39
N LEU A 215 6.47 -12.96 16.58
CA LEU A 215 5.79 -13.33 17.82
C LEU A 215 5.83 -14.86 18.02
N ARG A 216 5.96 -15.30 19.27
CA ARG A 216 5.78 -16.73 19.59
C ARG A 216 4.35 -17.19 19.31
N PRO A 217 4.12 -18.45 18.97
CA PRO A 217 2.78 -18.98 18.81
C PRO A 217 1.91 -18.71 20.04
N GLY A 218 0.70 -18.15 19.80
CA GLY A 218 -0.25 -17.82 20.86
C GLY A 218 -0.01 -16.49 21.59
N VAL A 219 1.06 -15.76 21.31
CA VAL A 219 1.29 -14.41 21.85
C VAL A 219 0.61 -13.38 20.95
N ASN A 220 -0.13 -12.44 21.58
CA ASN A 220 -0.74 -11.33 20.86
C ASN A 220 0.17 -10.08 20.85
N LYS A 221 -0.13 -9.16 19.95
CA LYS A 221 0.62 -7.91 19.75
C LYS A 221 0.61 -7.03 21.00
N GLU A 222 -0.48 -7.01 21.72
CA GLU A 222 -0.69 -6.17 22.91
C GLU A 222 0.21 -6.60 24.08
N SER A 223 0.40 -7.90 24.25
CA SER A 223 1.33 -8.44 25.26
C SER A 223 2.78 -8.09 24.90
N ALA A 224 3.15 -8.25 23.64
CA ALA A 224 4.48 -7.88 23.14
C ALA A 224 4.74 -6.38 23.27
N GLN A 225 3.74 -5.53 22.97
CA GLN A 225 3.79 -4.09 23.18
C GLN A 225 4.08 -3.73 24.63
N SER A 226 3.34 -4.35 25.57
CA SER A 226 3.51 -4.09 27.00
C SER A 226 4.89 -4.47 27.52
N GLU A 227 5.43 -5.59 27.04
CA GLU A 227 6.77 -6.09 27.41
C GLU A 227 7.88 -5.13 26.92
N LEU A 228 7.84 -4.72 25.64
CA LEU A 228 8.82 -3.78 25.10
C LEU A 228 8.71 -2.40 25.75
N GLN A 229 7.50 -1.95 26.09
CA GLN A 229 7.29 -0.68 26.79
C GLN A 229 7.90 -0.67 28.20
N LEU A 230 7.87 -1.79 28.92
CA LEU A 230 8.54 -1.92 30.21
C LEU A 230 10.06 -1.79 30.06
N THR A 231 10.63 -2.39 29.04
CA THR A 231 12.06 -2.27 28.73
C THR A 231 12.41 -0.84 28.33
N ALA A 232 11.59 -0.19 27.50
CA ALA A 232 11.80 1.20 27.10
C ALA A 232 11.82 2.15 28.32
N ARG A 233 10.92 1.97 29.31
CA ARG A 233 10.93 2.74 30.55
C ARG A 233 12.18 2.52 31.38
N ARG A 234 12.72 1.30 31.44
CA ARG A 234 14.02 1.03 32.13
C ARG A 234 15.17 1.74 31.42
N LEU A 235 15.18 1.72 30.08
CA LEU A 235 16.20 2.41 29.30
C LEU A 235 16.12 3.93 29.48
N GLU A 236 14.93 4.51 29.58
CA GLU A 236 14.73 5.93 29.90
C GLU A 236 15.33 6.30 31.26
N GLN A 237 15.11 5.44 32.28
CA GLN A 237 15.68 5.66 33.62
C GLN A 237 17.20 5.51 33.65
N GLN A 238 17.75 4.55 32.89
CA GLN A 238 19.19 4.27 32.84
C GLN A 238 19.97 5.24 31.96
N PHE A 239 19.36 5.72 30.89
CA PHE A 239 20.01 6.55 29.85
C PHE A 239 19.13 7.78 29.51
N PRO A 240 18.86 8.67 30.47
CA PRO A 240 17.94 9.80 30.27
C PRO A 240 18.39 10.75 29.16
N ASP A 241 19.71 10.89 28.94
CA ASP A 241 20.24 11.78 27.90
C ASP A 241 19.85 11.36 26.48
N THR A 242 19.62 10.06 26.25
CA THR A 242 19.33 9.52 24.91
C THR A 242 17.91 8.96 24.78
N HIS A 243 17.21 8.69 25.91
CA HIS A 243 15.91 8.00 25.91
C HIS A 243 14.76 8.79 26.56
N LYS A 244 15.00 10.03 26.99
CA LYS A 244 13.96 10.84 27.64
C LYS A 244 12.74 11.00 26.73
N GLY A 245 11.58 10.57 27.23
CA GLY A 245 10.31 10.60 26.51
C GLY A 245 10.17 9.57 25.39
N HIS A 246 11.12 8.63 25.24
CA HIS A 246 10.99 7.58 24.23
C HIS A 246 10.15 6.41 24.74
N GLY A 247 9.12 6.05 23.97
CA GLY A 247 8.37 4.81 24.12
C GLY A 247 8.69 3.83 23.00
N VAL A 248 7.92 2.76 22.90
CA VAL A 248 7.99 1.79 21.80
C VAL A 248 6.58 1.53 21.29
N ALA A 249 6.40 1.47 19.98
CA ALA A 249 5.18 1.04 19.34
C ALA A 249 5.42 -0.27 18.58
N VAL A 250 4.59 -1.27 18.82
CA VAL A 250 4.56 -2.53 18.07
C VAL A 250 3.37 -2.51 17.12
N LYS A 251 3.66 -2.64 15.83
CA LYS A 251 2.66 -2.65 14.75
C LYS A 251 2.84 -3.94 13.93
N THR A 252 1.76 -4.45 13.34
CA THR A 252 1.92 -5.51 12.35
C THR A 252 2.75 -4.97 11.19
N PHE A 253 3.38 -5.86 10.43
CA PHE A 253 4.17 -5.45 9.27
C PHE A 253 3.32 -4.62 8.28
N HIS A 254 2.07 -5.03 8.05
CA HIS A 254 1.14 -4.28 7.20
C HIS A 254 0.74 -2.92 7.77
N GLU A 255 0.49 -2.83 9.09
CA GLU A 255 0.20 -1.53 9.72
C GLU A 255 1.37 -0.56 9.60
N MET A 256 2.61 -1.09 9.64
CA MET A 256 3.81 -0.29 9.51
C MET A 256 4.04 0.17 8.07
N MET A 257 3.95 -0.76 7.11
CA MET A 257 4.25 -0.49 5.71
C MET A 257 3.11 0.19 4.96
N ASN A 258 1.87 -0.18 5.27
CA ASN A 258 0.65 0.23 4.55
C ASN A 258 -0.36 0.94 5.47
N GLY A 259 0.06 1.44 6.64
CA GLY A 259 -0.79 2.18 7.56
C GLY A 259 -1.12 3.60 7.08
N GLY A 260 -1.91 4.30 7.90
CA GLY A 260 -2.24 5.71 7.68
C GLY A 260 -2.99 5.95 6.36
N PRO A 261 -2.47 6.85 5.50
CA PRO A 261 -3.17 7.28 4.28
C PRO A 261 -3.48 6.15 3.30
N ILE A 262 -2.59 5.15 3.18
CA ILE A 262 -2.78 4.00 2.27
C ILE A 262 -4.02 3.21 2.69
N ARG A 263 -4.13 2.87 3.98
CA ARG A 263 -5.30 2.14 4.51
C ARG A 263 -6.59 2.92 4.31
N LEU A 264 -6.58 4.23 4.52
CA LEU A 264 -7.74 5.09 4.29
C LEU A 264 -8.18 5.05 2.83
N VAL A 265 -7.26 5.23 1.88
CA VAL A 265 -7.56 5.20 0.44
C VAL A 265 -8.18 3.86 0.04
N PHE A 266 -7.58 2.73 0.42
CA PHE A 266 -8.12 1.41 0.09
C PHE A 266 -9.48 1.14 0.76
N SER A 267 -9.70 1.64 1.98
CA SER A 267 -11.02 1.54 2.65
C SER A 267 -12.09 2.37 1.94
N LEU A 268 -11.75 3.57 1.50
CA LEU A 268 -12.66 4.42 0.70
C LEU A 268 -12.97 3.80 -0.66
N MET A 269 -11.97 3.23 -1.33
CA MET A 269 -12.19 2.48 -2.58
C MET A 269 -13.15 1.32 -2.37
N MET A 270 -13.00 0.56 -1.29
CA MET A 270 -13.89 -0.54 -0.95
C MET A 270 -15.33 -0.07 -0.70
N GLY A 271 -15.49 1.05 0.03
CA GLY A 271 -16.80 1.70 0.22
C GLY A 271 -17.44 2.15 -1.10
N ALA A 272 -16.66 2.75 -1.99
CA ALA A 272 -17.14 3.21 -3.29
C ALA A 272 -17.66 2.05 -4.15
N VAL A 273 -16.90 0.95 -4.26
CA VAL A 273 -17.35 -0.18 -5.08
C VAL A 273 -18.51 -0.94 -4.43
N ALA A 274 -18.63 -0.94 -3.10
CA ALA A 274 -19.81 -1.45 -2.42
C ALA A 274 -21.06 -0.63 -2.80
N PHE A 275 -20.96 0.70 -2.91
CA PHE A 275 -22.06 1.54 -3.40
C PHE A 275 -22.41 1.24 -4.87
N VAL A 276 -21.41 1.02 -5.72
CA VAL A 276 -21.64 0.58 -7.11
C VAL A 276 -22.43 -0.72 -7.16
N LEU A 277 -22.07 -1.69 -6.31
CA LEU A 277 -22.80 -2.96 -6.23
C LEU A 277 -24.25 -2.75 -5.74
N LEU A 278 -24.44 -1.89 -4.73
CA LEU A 278 -25.79 -1.58 -4.23
C LEU A 278 -26.66 -0.92 -5.32
N ILE A 279 -26.09 -0.01 -6.12
CA ILE A 279 -26.78 0.57 -7.28
C ILE A 279 -27.13 -0.52 -8.31
N ALA A 280 -26.20 -1.40 -8.63
CA ALA A 280 -26.42 -2.53 -9.53
C ALA A 280 -27.56 -3.44 -9.00
N CYS A 281 -27.53 -3.78 -7.71
CA CYS A 281 -28.57 -4.57 -7.04
C CYS A 281 -29.95 -3.86 -7.07
N ALA A 282 -30.01 -2.56 -6.82
CA ALA A 282 -31.25 -1.78 -6.88
C ALA A 282 -31.83 -1.74 -8.32
N ASN A 283 -30.97 -1.57 -9.34
CA ASN A 283 -31.38 -1.65 -10.73
C ASN A 283 -31.98 -3.01 -11.09
N VAL A 284 -31.30 -4.09 -10.71
CA VAL A 284 -31.78 -5.45 -10.97
C VAL A 284 -33.06 -5.73 -10.19
N ALA A 285 -33.18 -5.27 -8.94
CA ALA A 285 -34.41 -5.38 -8.14
C ALA A 285 -35.58 -4.68 -8.85
N ASN A 286 -35.39 -3.47 -9.36
CA ASN A 286 -36.42 -2.74 -10.11
C ASN A 286 -36.83 -3.47 -11.40
N MET A 287 -35.86 -4.04 -12.15
CA MET A 287 -36.15 -4.84 -13.34
C MET A 287 -36.96 -6.08 -12.99
N LEU A 288 -36.58 -6.82 -11.96
CA LEU A 288 -37.29 -8.01 -11.52
C LEU A 288 -38.68 -7.69 -10.96
N LEU A 289 -38.84 -6.54 -10.29
CA LEU A 289 -40.10 -6.06 -9.78
C LEU A 289 -41.09 -5.78 -10.93
N GLY A 290 -40.66 -5.07 -11.98
CA GLY A 290 -41.45 -4.84 -13.19
C GLY A 290 -41.88 -6.16 -13.84
N ARG A 291 -40.98 -7.14 -13.89
CA ARG A 291 -41.28 -8.46 -14.43
C ARG A 291 -42.26 -9.27 -13.56
N ALA A 292 -42.11 -9.17 -12.23
CA ALA A 292 -43.04 -9.85 -11.29
C ALA A 292 -44.47 -9.31 -11.46
N LEU A 293 -44.64 -8.00 -11.72
CA LEU A 293 -45.92 -7.40 -12.02
C LEU A 293 -46.54 -7.95 -13.33
N ALA A 294 -45.74 -8.05 -14.39
CA ALA A 294 -46.18 -8.59 -15.68
C ALA A 294 -46.64 -10.08 -15.56
N ARG A 295 -46.04 -10.82 -14.60
CA ARG A 295 -46.38 -12.25 -14.34
C ARG A 295 -47.40 -12.46 -13.24
N ARG A 296 -47.99 -11.42 -12.71
CA ARG A 296 -48.92 -11.49 -11.57
C ARG A 296 -50.08 -12.48 -11.84
N ARG A 297 -50.67 -12.48 -13.04
CA ARG A 297 -51.74 -13.38 -13.44
C ARG A 297 -51.30 -14.85 -13.45
N GLU A 298 -50.11 -15.15 -13.96
CA GLU A 298 -49.52 -16.50 -13.96
C GLU A 298 -49.30 -17.03 -12.53
N ILE A 299 -48.75 -16.17 -11.65
CA ILE A 299 -48.51 -16.51 -10.24
C ILE A 299 -49.83 -16.77 -9.51
N SER A 300 -50.86 -15.93 -9.75
CA SER A 300 -52.19 -16.10 -9.15
C SER A 300 -52.87 -17.41 -9.56
N ILE A 301 -52.74 -17.81 -10.83
CA ILE A 301 -53.25 -19.12 -11.31
C ILE A 301 -52.53 -20.27 -10.60
N ARG A 302 -51.22 -20.20 -10.41
CA ARG A 302 -50.47 -21.26 -9.68
C ARG A 302 -50.87 -21.35 -8.22
N VAL A 303 -51.11 -20.22 -7.56
CA VAL A 303 -51.62 -20.22 -6.17
C VAL A 303 -52.99 -20.81 -6.09
N ALA A 304 -53.88 -20.49 -7.05
CA ALA A 304 -55.23 -21.09 -7.13
C ALA A 304 -55.21 -22.60 -7.36
N LEU A 305 -54.19 -23.11 -8.06
CA LEU A 305 -53.93 -24.54 -8.27
C LEU A 305 -53.21 -25.22 -7.08
N GLY A 306 -53.05 -24.53 -5.94
CA GLY A 306 -52.49 -25.08 -4.70
C GLY A 306 -50.99 -24.93 -4.51
N ALA A 307 -50.29 -24.10 -5.28
CA ALA A 307 -48.90 -23.84 -5.05
C ALA A 307 -48.68 -23.03 -3.76
N SER A 308 -47.86 -23.55 -2.84
CA SER A 308 -47.54 -22.85 -1.58
C SER A 308 -46.71 -21.58 -1.86
N ARG A 309 -46.90 -20.54 -1.02
CA ARG A 309 -46.13 -19.29 -1.08
C ARG A 309 -44.61 -19.52 -0.98
N ALA A 310 -44.20 -20.50 -0.14
CA ALA A 310 -42.77 -20.86 0.00
C ALA A 310 -42.19 -21.45 -1.29
N ARG A 311 -42.99 -22.18 -2.09
CA ARG A 311 -42.56 -22.73 -3.38
C ARG A 311 -42.32 -21.63 -4.41
N ILE A 312 -43.18 -20.62 -4.45
CA ILE A 312 -43.04 -19.46 -5.35
C ILE A 312 -41.84 -18.64 -4.94
N LEU A 313 -41.68 -18.34 -3.64
CA LEU A 313 -40.53 -17.64 -3.09
C LEU A 313 -39.22 -18.33 -3.48
N ARG A 314 -39.12 -19.64 -3.23
CA ARG A 314 -37.93 -20.43 -3.58
C ARG A 314 -37.65 -20.40 -5.08
N GLN A 315 -38.65 -20.53 -5.92
CA GLN A 315 -38.46 -20.48 -7.37
C GLN A 315 -37.89 -19.13 -7.86
N LEU A 316 -38.44 -18.01 -7.36
CA LEU A 316 -37.95 -16.67 -7.71
C LEU A 316 -36.53 -16.41 -7.19
N LEU A 317 -36.21 -16.90 -5.98
CA LEU A 317 -34.85 -16.81 -5.43
C LEU A 317 -33.86 -17.65 -6.25
N VAL A 318 -34.23 -18.86 -6.68
CA VAL A 318 -33.36 -19.68 -7.55
C VAL A 318 -33.11 -18.98 -8.89
N GLU A 319 -34.14 -18.34 -9.50
CA GLU A 319 -33.98 -17.54 -10.73
C GLU A 319 -32.99 -16.38 -10.50
N SER A 320 -33.09 -15.65 -9.40
CA SER A 320 -32.24 -14.53 -9.06
C SER A 320 -30.80 -14.97 -8.78
N VAL A 321 -30.61 -16.04 -8.00
CA VAL A 321 -29.27 -16.59 -7.71
C VAL A 321 -28.60 -17.10 -8.97
N LEU A 322 -29.36 -17.75 -9.88
CA LEU A 322 -28.81 -18.21 -11.16
C LEU A 322 -28.33 -17.03 -12.03
N LEU A 323 -29.14 -15.97 -12.13
CA LEU A 323 -28.74 -14.75 -12.86
C LEU A 323 -27.51 -14.10 -12.23
N SER A 324 -27.44 -14.03 -10.90
CA SER A 324 -26.29 -13.51 -10.18
C SER A 324 -25.03 -14.36 -10.39
N THR A 325 -25.18 -15.68 -10.39
CA THR A 325 -24.06 -16.59 -10.65
C THR A 325 -23.53 -16.43 -12.08
N LEU A 326 -24.41 -16.34 -13.08
CA LEU A 326 -24.02 -16.12 -14.48
C LEU A 326 -23.34 -14.76 -14.66
N GLY A 327 -23.91 -13.71 -14.06
CA GLY A 327 -23.27 -12.38 -14.04
C GLY A 327 -21.92 -12.41 -13.30
N GLY A 328 -21.87 -13.14 -12.19
CA GLY A 328 -20.64 -13.32 -11.42
C GLY A 328 -19.52 -14.00 -12.22
N VAL A 329 -19.83 -15.08 -12.95
CA VAL A 329 -18.81 -15.78 -13.79
C VAL A 329 -18.22 -14.85 -14.84
N ILE A 330 -19.07 -14.05 -15.51
CA ILE A 330 -18.60 -13.03 -16.48
C ILE A 330 -17.83 -11.93 -15.75
N GLY A 331 -18.31 -11.49 -14.58
CA GLY A 331 -17.65 -10.51 -13.73
C GLY A 331 -16.27 -10.99 -13.24
N LEU A 332 -16.14 -12.27 -12.93
CA LEU A 332 -14.85 -12.88 -12.54
C LEU A 332 -13.83 -12.82 -13.71
N ALA A 333 -14.26 -13.16 -14.92
CA ALA A 333 -13.39 -13.03 -16.12
C ALA A 333 -12.98 -11.58 -16.37
N PHE A 334 -13.90 -10.63 -16.22
CA PHE A 334 -13.61 -9.20 -16.29
C PHE A 334 -12.62 -8.78 -15.19
N SER A 335 -12.81 -9.26 -13.96
CA SER A 335 -11.93 -8.98 -12.83
C SER A 335 -10.51 -9.47 -13.07
N GLN A 336 -10.35 -10.70 -13.61
CA GLN A 336 -9.01 -11.22 -13.96
C GLN A 336 -8.30 -10.32 -14.98
N PHE A 337 -9.00 -9.95 -16.05
CA PHE A 337 -8.46 -9.02 -17.05
C PHE A 337 -8.06 -7.67 -16.43
N ALA A 338 -8.90 -7.10 -15.58
CA ALA A 338 -8.64 -5.82 -14.93
C ALA A 338 -7.44 -5.88 -13.97
N ILE A 339 -7.29 -6.99 -13.21
CA ILE A 339 -6.14 -7.22 -12.33
C ILE A 339 -4.85 -7.34 -13.13
N ASP A 340 -4.84 -8.09 -14.23
CA ASP A 340 -3.67 -8.25 -15.09
C ASP A 340 -3.26 -6.91 -15.73
N ALA A 341 -4.23 -6.12 -16.20
CA ALA A 341 -3.98 -4.79 -16.75
C ALA A 341 -3.42 -3.83 -15.69
N PHE A 342 -4.00 -3.82 -14.49
CA PHE A 342 -3.52 -3.03 -13.36
C PHE A 342 -2.11 -3.45 -12.93
N SER A 343 -1.86 -4.75 -12.79
CA SER A 343 -0.54 -5.28 -12.42
C SER A 343 0.56 -4.84 -13.39
N LYS A 344 0.27 -4.85 -14.70
CA LYS A 344 1.19 -4.34 -15.74
C LYS A 344 1.40 -2.82 -15.61
N ALA A 345 0.34 -2.06 -15.38
CA ALA A 345 0.42 -0.61 -15.25
C ALA A 345 1.27 -0.16 -14.05
N VAL A 346 1.22 -0.91 -12.94
CA VAL A 346 1.98 -0.59 -11.72
C VAL A 346 3.30 -1.36 -11.60
N GLN A 347 3.75 -2.04 -12.63
CA GLN A 347 4.98 -2.84 -12.59
C GLN A 347 6.22 -2.01 -12.27
N ASN A 348 6.29 -0.78 -12.78
CA ASN A 348 7.46 0.10 -12.67
C ASN A 348 7.33 1.20 -11.60
N VAL A 349 6.27 1.21 -10.79
CA VAL A 349 6.08 2.25 -9.76
C VAL A 349 6.82 1.96 -8.44
N GLY A 350 7.66 0.93 -8.40
CA GLY A 350 8.45 0.60 -7.22
C GLY A 350 7.64 0.00 -6.06
N LYS A 351 6.50 -0.62 -6.35
CA LYS A 351 5.71 -1.33 -5.34
C LYS A 351 6.57 -2.37 -4.60
N PRO A 352 6.35 -2.61 -3.30
CA PRO A 352 7.01 -3.68 -2.58
C PRO A 352 6.81 -5.04 -3.26
N TYR A 353 7.87 -5.88 -3.28
CA TYR A 353 7.87 -7.16 -3.99
C TYR A 353 6.79 -8.14 -3.49
N TRP A 354 6.44 -8.07 -2.22
CA TRP A 354 5.46 -8.93 -1.57
C TRP A 354 4.01 -8.56 -1.89
N ILE A 355 3.75 -7.40 -2.52
CA ILE A 355 2.43 -7.04 -3.01
C ILE A 355 2.22 -7.70 -4.38
N ILE A 356 1.51 -8.82 -4.38
CA ILE A 356 1.19 -9.60 -5.58
C ILE A 356 -0.33 -9.61 -5.74
N PHE A 357 -0.79 -9.04 -6.86
CA PHE A 357 -2.22 -8.98 -7.18
C PHE A 357 -2.64 -10.26 -7.88
N GLU A 358 -3.14 -11.22 -7.10
CA GLU A 358 -3.60 -12.53 -7.58
C GLU A 358 -4.93 -12.89 -6.91
N MET A 359 -5.75 -13.65 -7.63
CA MET A 359 -6.97 -14.23 -7.07
C MET A 359 -6.63 -15.45 -6.23
N ASP A 360 -6.68 -15.32 -4.92
CA ASP A 360 -6.51 -16.40 -3.96
C ASP A 360 -7.87 -16.93 -3.45
N TYR A 361 -7.83 -17.94 -2.56
CA TYR A 361 -9.03 -18.53 -1.99
C TYR A 361 -9.90 -17.54 -1.20
N VAL A 362 -9.31 -16.49 -0.61
CA VAL A 362 -10.03 -15.44 0.12
C VAL A 362 -10.85 -14.60 -0.87
N VAL A 363 -10.24 -14.25 -2.01
CA VAL A 363 -10.92 -13.54 -3.11
C VAL A 363 -12.04 -14.38 -3.68
N PHE A 364 -11.84 -15.69 -3.89
CA PHE A 364 -12.89 -16.57 -4.36
C PHE A 364 -14.03 -16.72 -3.34
N ALA A 365 -13.73 -16.81 -2.04
CA ALA A 365 -14.74 -16.83 -0.99
C ALA A 365 -15.55 -15.53 -0.93
N TYR A 366 -14.87 -14.38 -1.03
CA TYR A 366 -15.53 -13.08 -1.13
C TYR A 366 -16.42 -12.99 -2.38
N PHE A 367 -15.91 -13.37 -3.54
CA PHE A 367 -16.66 -13.43 -4.79
C PHE A 367 -17.93 -14.30 -4.66
N ALA A 368 -17.80 -15.51 -4.14
CA ALA A 368 -18.95 -16.39 -3.92
C ALA A 368 -19.96 -15.75 -2.95
N GLY A 369 -19.47 -15.12 -1.89
CA GLY A 369 -20.30 -14.40 -0.92
C GLY A 369 -21.10 -13.26 -1.55
N ILE A 370 -20.46 -12.38 -2.34
CA ILE A 370 -21.16 -11.27 -3.00
C ILE A 370 -22.13 -11.76 -4.08
N CYS A 371 -21.83 -12.82 -4.82
CA CYS A 371 -22.76 -13.43 -5.78
C CYS A 371 -24.03 -13.93 -5.09
N LEU A 372 -23.88 -14.68 -3.99
CA LEU A 372 -25.01 -15.19 -3.23
C LEU A 372 -25.81 -14.05 -2.57
N LEU A 373 -25.15 -13.14 -1.89
CA LEU A 373 -25.78 -12.00 -1.23
C LEU A 373 -26.54 -11.11 -2.21
N SER A 374 -25.92 -10.79 -3.35
CA SER A 374 -26.59 -10.04 -4.40
C SER A 374 -27.84 -10.77 -4.88
N GLY A 375 -27.72 -12.06 -5.25
CA GLY A 375 -28.86 -12.88 -5.69
C GLY A 375 -30.00 -12.94 -4.68
N LEU A 376 -29.68 -13.00 -3.39
CA LEU A 376 -30.67 -13.00 -2.32
C LEU A 376 -31.29 -11.62 -2.10
N ILE A 377 -30.48 -10.56 -2.01
CA ILE A 377 -30.96 -9.19 -1.71
C ILE A 377 -31.94 -8.70 -2.77
N PHE A 378 -31.56 -8.75 -4.05
CA PHE A 378 -32.47 -8.28 -5.10
C PHE A 378 -33.55 -9.29 -5.51
N GLY A 379 -33.36 -10.58 -5.20
CA GLY A 379 -34.39 -11.61 -5.43
C GLY A 379 -35.46 -11.64 -4.35
N LEU A 380 -35.12 -11.32 -3.10
CA LEU A 380 -36.04 -11.40 -1.96
C LEU A 380 -37.18 -10.39 -2.05
N MET A 381 -36.92 -9.17 -2.46
CA MET A 381 -37.94 -8.11 -2.52
C MET A 381 -39.06 -8.42 -3.51
N PRO A 382 -38.81 -8.73 -4.80
CA PRO A 382 -39.87 -9.16 -5.73
C PRO A 382 -40.58 -10.47 -5.29
N ALA A 383 -39.81 -11.38 -4.73
CA ALA A 383 -40.33 -12.68 -4.29
C ALA A 383 -41.30 -12.53 -3.10
N LEU A 384 -41.01 -11.69 -2.12
CA LEU A 384 -41.93 -11.38 -1.02
C LEU A 384 -43.19 -10.67 -1.50
N GLN A 385 -43.08 -9.76 -2.47
CA GLN A 385 -44.26 -9.09 -3.03
C GLN A 385 -45.15 -10.04 -3.83
N ALA A 386 -44.54 -10.90 -4.66
CA ALA A 386 -45.28 -11.92 -5.41
C ALA A 386 -46.01 -12.93 -4.46
N ALA A 387 -45.37 -13.29 -3.36
CA ALA A 387 -45.94 -14.19 -2.36
C ALA A 387 -47.07 -13.56 -1.52
N ARG A 388 -47.14 -12.24 -1.41
CA ARG A 388 -48.17 -11.49 -0.66
C ARG A 388 -49.37 -11.06 -1.52
N ALA A 389 -49.38 -11.34 -2.82
CA ALA A 389 -50.47 -10.97 -3.71
C ALA A 389 -51.80 -11.65 -3.27
N ASP A 390 -52.79 -10.83 -2.91
CA ASP A 390 -54.10 -11.30 -2.47
C ASP A 390 -54.95 -11.71 -3.67
N MET A 391 -55.50 -12.92 -3.63
CA MET A 391 -56.34 -13.50 -4.71
C MET A 391 -57.61 -12.68 -4.96
N ASN A 392 -58.20 -12.08 -3.90
CA ASN A 392 -59.43 -11.33 -3.98
C ASN A 392 -59.29 -9.98 -4.72
N GLU A 393 -58.12 -9.34 -4.67
CA GLU A 393 -57.86 -8.09 -5.41
C GLU A 393 -57.63 -8.32 -6.91
N THR A 394 -57.04 -9.48 -7.29
CA THR A 394 -56.72 -9.79 -8.69
C THR A 394 -57.96 -10.21 -9.50
N LEU A 395 -59.00 -10.74 -8.86
CA LEU A 395 -60.29 -11.10 -9.49
C LEU A 395 -61.28 -9.92 -9.56
N LYS A 396 -61.06 -8.88 -8.76
CA LYS A 396 -61.85 -7.60 -8.80
C LYS A 396 -61.20 -6.54 -9.68
N GLU A 397 -60.57 -6.92 -10.77
CA GLU A 397 -59.91 -5.97 -11.71
C GLU A 397 -60.91 -5.02 -12.45
N GLY A 398 -61.53 -4.14 -11.69
CA GLY A 398 -62.17 -2.91 -12.07
C GLY A 398 -61.83 -1.76 -11.16
N ALA A 399 -61.17 -2.02 -10.00
CA ALA A 399 -60.82 -0.99 -9.00
C ALA A 399 -59.33 -0.64 -9.06
N LYS A 400 -59.02 0.41 -9.78
CA LYS A 400 -57.75 1.14 -9.69
C LYS A 400 -57.39 1.43 -8.22
N GLY A 401 -56.26 0.87 -7.67
CA GLY A 401 -55.68 1.79 -6.75
C GLY A 401 -54.75 1.34 -5.64
N SER A 402 -54.86 0.32 -4.81
CA SER A 402 -54.08 0.28 -3.59
C SER A 402 -52.78 -0.58 -3.66
N ALA A 403 -52.83 -1.74 -4.29
CA ALA A 403 -51.65 -2.60 -4.45
C ALA A 403 -50.62 -2.03 -5.47
N SER A 404 -51.09 -1.32 -6.47
CA SER A 404 -50.25 -0.60 -7.45
C SER A 404 -49.47 0.57 -6.82
N ARG A 405 -50.08 1.27 -5.86
CA ARG A 405 -49.41 2.40 -5.16
C ARG A 405 -48.24 1.94 -4.30
N ARG A 406 -48.37 0.85 -3.52
CA ARG A 406 -47.29 0.37 -2.62
C ARG A 406 -46.07 -0.13 -3.38
N THR A 407 -46.28 -0.80 -4.52
CA THR A 407 -45.19 -1.23 -5.41
C THR A 407 -44.52 -0.02 -6.09
N GLY A 408 -45.31 0.99 -6.47
CA GLY A 408 -44.80 2.25 -7.00
C GLY A 408 -43.93 3.00 -6.01
N TYR A 409 -44.31 3.08 -4.73
CA TYR A 409 -43.49 3.72 -3.69
C TYR A 409 -42.16 3.00 -3.45
N LEU A 410 -42.13 1.66 -3.46
CA LEU A 410 -40.89 0.90 -3.30
C LEU A 410 -39.96 1.09 -4.48
N SER A 411 -40.45 1.04 -5.70
CA SER A 411 -39.66 1.33 -6.90
C SER A 411 -39.13 2.77 -6.89
N ALA A 412 -39.96 3.74 -6.51
CA ALA A 412 -39.54 5.13 -6.36
C ALA A 412 -38.47 5.29 -5.27
N ALA A 413 -38.62 4.63 -4.13
CA ALA A 413 -37.62 4.65 -3.07
C ALA A 413 -36.27 4.05 -3.50
N LEU A 414 -36.28 2.95 -4.24
CA LEU A 414 -35.06 2.35 -4.82
C LEU A 414 -34.41 3.28 -5.84
N VAL A 415 -35.20 3.97 -6.67
CA VAL A 415 -34.71 4.94 -7.64
C VAL A 415 -34.06 6.13 -6.90
N VAL A 416 -34.74 6.70 -5.90
CA VAL A 416 -34.16 7.79 -5.09
C VAL A 416 -32.86 7.36 -4.42
N PHE A 417 -32.85 6.17 -3.80
CA PHE A 417 -31.68 5.61 -3.15
C PHE A 417 -30.49 5.47 -4.11
N GLN A 418 -30.70 4.90 -5.31
CA GLN A 418 -29.62 4.73 -6.29
C GLN A 418 -29.11 6.06 -6.82
N PHE A 419 -30.00 7.07 -7.07
CA PHE A 419 -29.59 8.41 -7.46
C PHE A 419 -28.79 9.10 -6.37
N THR A 420 -29.19 8.97 -5.11
CA THR A 420 -28.43 9.50 -3.96
C THR A 420 -27.02 8.91 -3.93
N LEU A 421 -26.89 7.57 -4.02
CA LEU A 421 -25.58 6.93 -4.07
C LEU A 421 -24.75 7.36 -5.28
N ALA A 422 -25.38 7.47 -6.45
CA ALA A 422 -24.69 7.92 -7.66
C ALA A 422 -24.17 9.35 -7.53
N VAL A 423 -24.96 10.27 -6.97
CA VAL A 423 -24.53 11.66 -6.72
C VAL A 423 -23.37 11.71 -5.72
N VAL A 424 -23.44 10.93 -4.64
CA VAL A 424 -22.33 10.85 -3.65
C VAL A 424 -21.05 10.34 -4.31
N LEU A 425 -21.15 9.26 -5.13
CA LEU A 425 -19.99 8.70 -5.82
C LEU A 425 -19.41 9.67 -6.86
N LEU A 426 -20.25 10.33 -7.66
CA LEU A 426 -19.80 11.30 -8.65
C LEU A 426 -19.15 12.52 -8.00
N SER A 427 -19.72 13.00 -6.88
CA SER A 427 -19.14 14.11 -6.12
C SER A 427 -17.78 13.73 -5.54
N ALA A 428 -17.67 12.54 -4.95
CA ALA A 428 -16.40 12.03 -4.41
C ALA A 428 -15.35 11.84 -5.53
N ALA A 429 -15.74 11.26 -6.67
CA ALA A 429 -14.85 11.10 -7.82
C ALA A 429 -14.41 12.45 -8.38
N GLY A 430 -15.33 13.41 -8.50
CA GLY A 430 -15.02 14.77 -8.95
C GLY A 430 -14.02 15.48 -8.03
N LEU A 431 -14.19 15.34 -6.71
CA LEU A 431 -13.24 15.87 -5.73
C LEU A 431 -11.87 15.21 -5.83
N MET A 432 -11.81 13.88 -6.01
CA MET A 432 -10.54 13.18 -6.19
C MET A 432 -9.83 13.61 -7.47
N ILE A 433 -10.55 13.70 -8.58
CA ILE A 433 -9.99 14.18 -9.85
C ILE A 433 -9.47 15.61 -9.69
N ARG A 434 -10.25 16.49 -9.07
CA ARG A 434 -9.83 17.89 -8.83
C ARG A 434 -8.60 17.96 -7.93
N SER A 435 -8.56 17.16 -6.86
CA SER A 435 -7.41 17.07 -5.95
C SER A 435 -6.15 16.56 -6.68
N PHE A 436 -6.31 15.54 -7.54
CA PHE A 436 -5.21 15.02 -8.36
C PHE A 436 -4.70 16.07 -9.38
N LEU A 437 -5.61 16.75 -10.08
CA LEU A 437 -5.25 17.82 -11.01
C LEU A 437 -4.60 19.00 -10.29
N ALA A 438 -5.05 19.36 -9.08
CA ALA A 438 -4.43 20.40 -8.26
C ALA A 438 -3.01 19.98 -7.86
N ALA A 439 -2.81 18.75 -7.39
CA ALA A 439 -1.48 18.23 -7.08
C ALA A 439 -0.56 18.20 -8.31
N GLN A 440 -1.08 17.86 -9.50
CA GLN A 440 -0.31 17.99 -10.74
C GLN A 440 0.00 19.46 -11.09
N ALA A 441 -0.93 20.37 -10.85
CA ALA A 441 -0.75 21.79 -11.16
C ALA A 441 0.34 22.45 -10.29
N GLU A 442 0.57 21.97 -9.05
CA GLU A 442 1.71 22.40 -8.24
C GLU A 442 3.06 22.11 -8.92
N PHE A 443 3.12 21.07 -9.74
CA PHE A 443 4.31 20.72 -10.53
C PHE A 443 4.25 21.22 -11.97
N ALA A 444 3.13 21.80 -12.42
CA ALA A 444 2.97 22.24 -13.81
C ALA A 444 3.89 23.41 -14.22
N GLY A 445 4.46 24.14 -13.24
CA GLY A 445 5.50 25.14 -13.48
C GLY A 445 6.89 24.58 -13.71
N ILE A 446 7.09 23.26 -13.48
CA ILE A 446 8.39 22.60 -13.60
C ILE A 446 8.53 22.02 -15.01
N GLN A 447 9.50 22.49 -15.78
CA GLN A 447 9.81 21.93 -17.11
C GLN A 447 10.58 20.61 -16.98
N ALA A 448 9.92 19.59 -16.43
CA ALA A 448 10.53 18.30 -16.08
C ALA A 448 10.96 17.46 -17.29
N GLU A 449 10.34 17.67 -18.46
CA GLU A 449 10.60 16.87 -19.68
C GLU A 449 12.05 16.97 -20.19
N GLN A 450 12.73 18.06 -19.88
CA GLN A 450 14.12 18.31 -20.30
C GLN A 450 15.13 18.18 -19.14
N VAL A 451 14.67 17.75 -17.95
CA VAL A 451 15.53 17.61 -16.78
C VAL A 451 15.97 16.17 -16.61
N LEU A 452 17.27 15.94 -16.79
CA LEU A 452 17.90 14.69 -16.40
C LEU A 452 18.33 14.78 -14.95
N HIS A 453 17.88 13.85 -14.11
CA HIS A 453 18.37 13.78 -12.75
C HIS A 453 19.25 12.55 -12.52
N ALA A 454 20.31 12.74 -11.73
CA ALA A 454 21.16 11.66 -11.25
C ALA A 454 21.40 11.82 -9.75
N ARG A 455 21.42 10.73 -9.02
CA ARG A 455 21.69 10.75 -7.59
C ARG A 455 23.15 10.37 -7.30
N VAL A 456 23.86 11.26 -6.64
CA VAL A 456 25.23 11.03 -6.19
C VAL A 456 25.21 10.73 -4.70
N ASN A 457 25.81 9.61 -4.30
CA ASN A 457 26.00 9.26 -2.89
C ASN A 457 27.49 9.29 -2.56
N LEU A 458 27.88 10.14 -1.60
CA LEU A 458 29.25 10.27 -1.14
C LEU A 458 29.47 9.40 0.10
N PRO A 459 30.27 8.31 -0.01
CA PRO A 459 30.58 7.48 1.15
C PRO A 459 31.28 8.29 2.25
N SER A 460 30.78 8.19 3.48
CA SER A 460 31.34 8.91 4.64
C SER A 460 32.79 8.52 4.95
N ALA A 461 33.22 7.32 4.57
CA ALA A 461 34.61 6.86 4.71
C ALA A 461 35.58 7.68 3.86
N ARG A 462 35.14 8.10 2.66
CA ARG A 462 35.97 8.89 1.72
C ARG A 462 35.76 10.40 1.87
N TYR A 463 34.54 10.78 2.26
CA TYR A 463 34.13 12.18 2.43
C TYR A 463 33.57 12.40 3.84
N PRO A 464 34.44 12.32 4.90
CA PRO A 464 33.99 12.32 6.29
C PRO A 464 33.51 13.70 6.76
N THR A 465 33.99 14.77 6.18
CA THR A 465 33.69 16.14 6.61
C THR A 465 32.78 16.87 5.61
N PRO A 466 31.98 17.86 6.07
CA PRO A 466 31.22 18.72 5.18
C PRO A 466 32.10 19.40 4.10
N ASP A 467 33.29 19.82 4.46
CA ASP A 467 34.23 20.45 3.52
C ASP A 467 34.69 19.49 2.42
N SER A 468 34.98 18.24 2.75
CA SER A 468 35.36 17.24 1.73
C SER A 468 34.23 16.97 0.74
N ARG A 469 32.96 17.00 1.21
CA ARG A 469 31.78 16.87 0.35
C ARG A 469 31.59 18.11 -0.52
N ARG A 470 31.73 19.31 0.06
CA ARG A 470 31.65 20.58 -0.67
C ARG A 470 32.66 20.61 -1.80
N GLN A 471 33.94 20.32 -1.53
CA GLN A 471 35.01 20.28 -2.52
C GLN A 471 34.74 19.29 -3.66
N PHE A 472 34.12 18.17 -3.37
CA PHE A 472 33.70 17.21 -4.40
C PHE A 472 32.68 17.85 -5.35
N TYR A 473 31.63 18.47 -4.81
CA TYR A 473 30.58 19.07 -5.61
C TYR A 473 31.07 20.33 -6.37
N GLU A 474 31.91 21.12 -5.78
CA GLU A 474 32.58 22.28 -6.45
C GLU A 474 33.38 21.85 -7.69
N LYS A 475 33.94 20.62 -7.68
CA LYS A 475 34.65 20.03 -8.83
C LYS A 475 33.71 19.35 -9.82
N LEU A 476 32.60 18.81 -9.34
CA LEU A 476 31.65 18.05 -10.16
C LEU A 476 30.77 18.96 -11.02
N LEU A 477 30.22 20.02 -10.44
CA LEU A 477 29.26 20.89 -11.13
C LEU A 477 29.83 21.53 -12.42
N PRO A 478 31.04 22.09 -12.45
CA PRO A 478 31.61 22.66 -13.68
C PRO A 478 31.82 21.60 -14.76
N ARG A 479 32.16 20.36 -14.36
CA ARG A 479 32.34 19.25 -15.31
C ARG A 479 31.01 18.81 -15.93
N LEU A 480 29.95 18.78 -15.14
CA LEU A 480 28.62 18.49 -15.65
C LEU A 480 28.10 19.61 -16.57
N ALA A 481 28.34 20.86 -16.20
CA ALA A 481 27.97 22.01 -17.01
C ALA A 481 28.72 22.08 -18.37
N ALA A 482 29.90 21.47 -18.44
CA ALA A 482 30.69 21.40 -19.67
C ALA A 482 30.28 20.23 -20.60
N LEU A 483 29.34 19.39 -20.21
CA LEU A 483 28.86 18.28 -21.07
C LEU A 483 28.09 18.83 -22.29
N PRO A 484 28.30 18.25 -23.48
CA PRO A 484 27.53 18.62 -24.65
C PRO A 484 26.02 18.43 -24.42
N GLY A 485 25.23 19.48 -24.68
CA GLY A 485 23.79 19.48 -24.49
C GLY A 485 23.32 19.89 -23.09
N ALA A 486 24.17 20.04 -22.10
CA ALA A 486 23.83 20.60 -20.80
C ALA A 486 23.62 22.12 -20.91
N GLN A 487 22.42 22.61 -20.63
CA GLN A 487 22.10 24.04 -20.61
C GLN A 487 22.35 24.66 -19.23
N SER A 488 21.96 23.94 -18.17
CA SER A 488 22.18 24.32 -16.78
C SER A 488 22.32 23.09 -15.89
N VAL A 489 23.01 23.24 -14.77
CA VAL A 489 23.23 22.18 -13.79
C VAL A 489 23.07 22.77 -12.41
N SER A 490 22.30 22.09 -11.55
CA SER A 490 22.20 22.45 -10.14
C SER A 490 22.11 21.18 -9.29
N MET A 491 22.11 21.34 -7.98
CA MET A 491 21.99 20.24 -7.02
C MET A 491 20.89 20.52 -6.01
N VAL A 492 20.28 19.44 -5.52
CA VAL A 492 19.26 19.52 -4.49
C VAL A 492 19.34 18.26 -3.61
N SER A 493 19.00 18.40 -2.33
CA SER A 493 18.99 17.26 -1.41
C SER A 493 17.93 16.24 -1.76
N ASN A 494 16.75 16.68 -2.19
CA ASN A 494 15.62 15.85 -2.58
C ASN A 494 14.97 16.41 -3.84
N ILE A 495 14.42 15.51 -4.66
CA ILE A 495 13.67 15.91 -5.86
C ILE A 495 12.30 16.44 -5.43
N PRO A 496 11.78 17.51 -6.02
CA PRO A 496 10.44 18.00 -5.75
C PRO A 496 9.39 16.87 -5.85
N GLY A 497 8.50 16.79 -4.88
CA GLY A 497 7.45 15.76 -4.85
C GLY A 497 7.86 14.38 -4.32
N THR A 498 9.16 14.14 -4.08
CA THR A 498 9.62 12.85 -3.51
C THR A 498 9.76 12.86 -1.99
N GLY A 499 9.38 13.95 -1.33
CA GLY A 499 9.53 14.22 0.09
C GLY A 499 10.67 15.20 0.37
N ALA A 500 10.58 15.88 1.50
CA ALA A 500 11.60 16.77 2.04
C ALA A 500 11.95 16.30 3.45
N ASP A 501 13.16 16.60 3.90
CA ASP A 501 13.49 16.43 5.31
C ASP A 501 12.59 17.36 6.12
N SER A 502 11.98 16.84 7.19
CA SER A 502 11.07 17.63 8.03
C SER A 502 11.80 18.10 9.27
N ASP A 503 11.77 19.40 9.52
CA ASP A 503 12.36 19.95 10.74
C ASP A 503 11.41 20.94 11.42
N LYS A 504 11.60 21.10 12.71
CA LYS A 504 10.81 22.03 13.54
C LYS A 504 11.43 23.42 13.44
N PHE A 505 10.58 24.43 13.34
CA PHE A 505 11.04 25.81 13.28
C PHE A 505 10.34 26.69 14.31
N GLU A 506 10.96 27.82 14.62
CA GLU A 506 10.42 28.89 15.46
C GLU A 506 10.52 30.21 14.71
N ILE A 507 9.50 31.03 14.84
CA ILE A 507 9.49 32.37 14.27
C ILE A 507 9.99 33.34 15.36
N ALA A 508 11.07 34.08 15.07
CA ALA A 508 11.58 35.06 16.02
C ALA A 508 10.51 36.09 16.41
N GLY A 509 10.31 36.29 17.70
CA GLY A 509 9.30 37.19 18.22
C GLY A 509 7.90 36.60 18.36
N ARG A 510 7.68 35.33 18.01
CA ARG A 510 6.40 34.62 18.22
C ARG A 510 6.65 33.41 19.13
N PRO A 511 6.58 33.59 20.47
CA PRO A 511 6.82 32.48 21.39
C PRO A 511 5.76 31.40 21.21
N ILE A 512 6.19 30.14 21.20
CA ILE A 512 5.31 28.98 21.16
C ILE A 512 4.95 28.63 22.60
N PRO A 513 3.68 28.47 22.95
CA PRO A 513 3.28 28.02 24.29
C PRO A 513 3.93 26.68 24.63
N GLU A 514 4.29 26.47 25.91
CA GLU A 514 4.99 25.24 26.38
C GLU A 514 4.25 23.93 26.06
N HIS A 515 2.96 24.00 25.77
CA HIS A 515 2.10 22.83 25.46
C HIS A 515 1.75 22.68 23.98
N GLU A 516 2.17 23.59 23.12
CA GLU A 516 1.98 23.48 21.67
C GLU A 516 3.21 22.86 20.98
N ASN A 517 2.94 21.97 20.04
CA ASN A 517 3.98 21.40 19.20
C ASN A 517 4.56 22.48 18.29
N ARG A 518 5.88 22.56 18.20
CA ARG A 518 6.56 23.42 17.23
C ARG A 518 6.09 23.08 15.83
N PRO A 519 5.75 24.06 14.99
CA PRO A 519 5.40 23.82 13.60
C PRO A 519 6.57 23.14 12.86
N THR A 520 6.24 22.25 11.94
CA THR A 520 7.21 21.54 11.11
C THR A 520 7.13 22.03 9.68
N ALA A 521 8.28 22.16 9.03
CA ALA A 521 8.36 22.47 7.60
C ALA A 521 9.23 21.44 6.88
N GLY A 522 8.88 21.15 5.63
CA GLY A 522 9.75 20.41 4.74
C GLY A 522 10.93 21.27 4.30
N ILE A 523 12.16 20.79 4.53
CA ILE A 523 13.39 21.49 4.20
C ILE A 523 14.10 20.77 3.06
N MET A 524 14.46 21.54 2.04
CA MET A 524 15.32 21.07 0.96
C MET A 524 16.53 22.00 0.84
N THR A 525 17.71 21.43 0.74
CA THR A 525 18.93 22.16 0.45
C THR A 525 19.13 22.23 -1.05
N ALA A 526 19.24 23.42 -1.61
CA ALA A 526 19.40 23.63 -3.04
C ALA A 526 20.65 24.48 -3.33
N ALA A 527 21.33 24.15 -4.42
CA ALA A 527 22.43 24.95 -4.93
C ALA A 527 21.92 26.15 -5.77
N PRO A 528 22.74 27.19 -6.00
CA PRO A 528 22.39 28.30 -6.89
C PRO A 528 21.92 27.83 -8.26
N GLY A 529 20.96 28.57 -8.85
CA GLY A 529 20.38 28.24 -10.17
C GLY A 529 19.35 27.11 -10.16
N TYR A 530 19.01 26.56 -9.01
CA TYR A 530 18.03 25.47 -8.90
C TYR A 530 16.64 25.88 -9.38
N PHE A 531 16.15 27.05 -8.94
CA PHE A 531 14.82 27.54 -9.32
C PHE A 531 14.76 27.88 -10.80
N GLN A 532 15.83 28.47 -11.35
CA GLN A 532 15.93 28.79 -12.77
C GLN A 532 15.94 27.51 -13.63
N LEU A 533 16.68 26.48 -13.22
CA LEU A 533 16.73 25.17 -13.91
C LEU A 533 15.35 24.52 -14.03
N LEU A 534 14.52 24.65 -13.00
CA LEU A 534 13.17 24.10 -12.98
C LEU A 534 12.12 25.05 -13.59
N GLY A 535 12.49 26.25 -14.03
CA GLY A 535 11.55 27.25 -14.53
C GLY A 535 10.70 27.90 -13.45
N MET A 536 11.09 27.78 -12.19
CA MET A 536 10.37 28.37 -11.05
C MET A 536 10.67 29.86 -10.92
N ASN A 537 9.62 30.68 -10.81
CA ASN A 537 9.77 32.12 -10.62
C ASN A 537 9.77 32.48 -9.14
N LEU A 538 10.78 33.25 -8.72
CA LEU A 538 10.80 33.88 -7.41
C LEU A 538 9.84 35.06 -7.40
N VAL A 539 8.90 35.07 -6.48
CA VAL A 539 7.89 36.15 -6.36
C VAL A 539 8.52 37.39 -5.73
N GLN A 540 9.44 37.20 -4.79
CA GLN A 540 10.12 38.26 -4.07
C GLN A 540 11.51 37.79 -3.62
N GLY A 541 12.49 38.72 -3.57
CA GLY A 541 13.85 38.40 -3.15
C GLY A 541 14.76 38.01 -4.31
N ARG A 542 15.76 37.19 -4.03
CA ARG A 542 16.75 36.70 -5.00
C ARG A 542 17.00 35.21 -4.87
N ASP A 543 17.56 34.61 -5.89
CA ASP A 543 18.02 33.20 -5.82
C ASP A 543 19.29 33.11 -4.92
N PHE A 544 19.61 31.89 -4.55
CA PHE A 544 20.84 31.59 -3.81
C PHE A 544 22.09 31.96 -4.64
N ASP A 545 23.13 32.43 -3.95
CA ASP A 545 24.47 32.58 -4.50
C ASP A 545 25.49 31.71 -3.72
N ILE A 546 26.72 31.67 -4.21
CA ILE A 546 27.79 30.86 -3.61
C ILE A 546 28.12 31.32 -2.17
N ALA A 547 27.86 32.58 -1.84
CA ALA A 547 28.13 33.13 -0.51
C ALA A 547 27.09 32.71 0.53
N ASP A 548 25.87 32.31 0.13
CA ASP A 548 24.80 31.91 1.03
C ASP A 548 25.10 30.59 1.77
N GLY A 549 25.98 29.75 1.24
CA GLY A 549 26.40 28.49 1.87
C GLY A 549 27.62 28.62 2.81
N LEU A 550 28.12 29.82 3.06
CA LEU A 550 29.26 30.05 3.95
C LEU A 550 28.79 30.05 5.42
N ALA A 551 29.69 29.66 6.32
CA ALA A 551 29.42 29.65 7.75
C ALA A 551 28.94 31.03 8.26
N GLY A 552 27.81 31.06 8.95
CA GLY A 552 27.18 32.28 9.47
C GLY A 552 26.30 33.05 8.49
N LYS A 553 26.12 32.55 7.26
CA LYS A 553 25.21 33.12 6.26
C LYS A 553 24.14 32.08 5.90
N ASN A 554 23.19 31.87 6.79
CA ASN A 554 22.04 30.96 6.53
C ASN A 554 20.96 31.78 5.84
N THR A 555 20.74 31.50 4.56
CA THR A 555 19.67 32.10 3.74
C THR A 555 18.61 31.05 3.47
N ILE A 556 17.34 31.42 3.59
CA ILE A 556 16.20 30.54 3.28
C ILE A 556 15.32 31.21 2.23
N ILE A 557 14.73 30.40 1.37
CA ILE A 557 13.66 30.78 0.46
C ILE A 557 12.44 29.96 0.90
N VAL A 558 11.34 30.63 1.13
CA VAL A 558 10.10 30.00 1.62
C VAL A 558 9.04 30.02 0.55
N SER A 559 8.09 29.09 0.61
CA SER A 559 6.90 29.12 -0.25
C SER A 559 5.98 30.29 0.14
N ARG A 560 5.11 30.69 -0.77
CA ARG A 560 4.14 31.77 -0.51
C ARG A 560 3.17 31.43 0.66
N GLU A 561 3.00 30.16 0.93
CA GLU A 561 2.07 29.67 1.95
C GLU A 561 2.71 29.53 3.33
N PHE A 562 4.06 29.68 3.43
CA PHE A 562 4.81 29.65 4.68
C PHE A 562 4.55 30.93 5.48
#